data_2685aaac9dc1e29ecdd9886808519b9d
#
_entry.id   2685aaac9dc1e29ecdd9886808519b9d
#
_cell.length_a   1.000
_cell.length_b   1.000
_cell.length_c   1.000
_cell.angle_alpha   90.00
_cell.angle_beta   90.00
_cell.angle_gamma   90.00
#
_symmetry.space_group_name_H-M   'P 1'
#
loop_
_entity.id
_entity.type
_entity.pdbx_description
1 polymer ?
#
loop_
_entity_poly.entity_id
_entity_poly.type
_entity_poly.pdbx_seq_one_letter_code
_entity_poly.pdbx_strand_id
1 'polypeptide(L)'
;MEIHDVPCTVAALIEEERIVEVRLESDQEKSILGNIYTGQVENIASNIQAAFVQIGPGKRCYYPLAEAQRAVFSAGRKGNGPLRPGDELLVQVSRDAMKGKLPALTSNLNFTGRYLVLTTGDKKFGLSSKLTQEDRHRLSGWLKEEADRPDKEFGIIVRTNAADASKEEILKELEWLKGRYHKAVVQGRNRTCFSLVLETEPFYVAAVRDAYGRDLDEIITDVPEIREMILGYLEEISPELKEKLRFYQDKLLPLYK
;
A
#
# COMPACT_ATOMS: atom_id res chain seq x y z
N MET A 1 -9.10 10.29 -20.22
CA MET A 1 -8.92 11.75 -20.30
C MET A 1 -7.52 12.06 -20.78
N GLU A 2 -7.32 13.12 -21.54
CA GLU A 2 -5.97 13.60 -21.93
C GLU A 2 -5.68 14.92 -21.24
N ILE A 3 -4.50 15.04 -20.65
CA ILE A 3 -4.02 16.30 -20.05
C ILE A 3 -2.71 16.66 -20.76
N HIS A 4 -2.72 17.78 -21.49
CA HIS A 4 -1.60 18.20 -22.33
C HIS A 4 -1.15 17.09 -23.31
N ASP A 5 -2.10 16.44 -23.99
CA ASP A 5 -1.89 15.35 -24.95
C ASP A 5 -1.33 14.04 -24.32
N VAL A 6 -1.39 13.90 -23.00
CA VAL A 6 -1.01 12.67 -22.30
C VAL A 6 -2.28 11.95 -21.81
N PRO A 7 -2.51 10.68 -22.19
CA PRO A 7 -3.61 9.91 -21.66
C PRO A 7 -3.44 9.71 -20.16
N CYS A 8 -4.52 9.94 -19.41
CA CYS A 8 -4.54 9.86 -17.96
C CYS A 8 -5.79 9.13 -17.47
N THR A 9 -5.61 8.29 -16.48
CA THR A 9 -6.72 7.76 -15.68
C THR A 9 -7.02 8.71 -14.53
N VAL A 10 -8.30 9.01 -14.32
CA VAL A 10 -8.78 9.93 -13.28
C VAL A 10 -9.74 9.21 -12.37
N ALA A 11 -9.56 9.35 -11.05
CA ALA A 11 -10.55 8.96 -10.06
C ALA A 11 -10.98 10.21 -9.29
N ALA A 12 -12.28 10.42 -9.18
CA ALA A 12 -12.87 11.54 -8.43
C ALA A 12 -13.80 11.01 -7.34
N LEU A 13 -13.71 11.58 -6.14
CA LEU A 13 -14.67 11.41 -5.07
C LEU A 13 -15.63 12.59 -5.12
N ILE A 14 -16.95 12.29 -5.18
CA ILE A 14 -18.00 13.28 -5.26
C ILE A 14 -18.88 13.13 -4.01
N GLU A 15 -19.13 14.23 -3.30
CA GLU A 15 -20.04 14.33 -2.17
C GLU A 15 -21.01 15.47 -2.44
N GLU A 16 -22.31 15.24 -2.27
CA GLU A 16 -23.37 16.24 -2.49
C GLU A 16 -23.20 17.00 -3.83
N GLU A 17 -22.96 16.25 -4.92
CA GLU A 17 -22.73 16.79 -6.27
C GLU A 17 -21.48 17.68 -6.42
N ARG A 18 -20.56 17.63 -5.45
CA ARG A 18 -19.29 18.39 -5.47
C ARG A 18 -18.09 17.43 -5.48
N ILE A 19 -17.10 17.75 -6.30
CA ILE A 19 -15.84 17.04 -6.28
C ILE A 19 -15.06 17.45 -5.03
N VAL A 20 -14.81 16.47 -4.15
CA VAL A 20 -14.03 16.69 -2.92
C VAL A 20 -12.59 16.20 -3.04
N GLU A 21 -12.35 15.22 -3.90
CA GLU A 21 -11.00 14.70 -4.17
C GLU A 21 -10.86 14.29 -5.63
N VAL A 22 -9.70 14.56 -6.21
CA VAL A 22 -9.32 14.08 -7.55
C VAL A 22 -7.92 13.47 -7.47
N ARG A 23 -7.80 12.25 -7.98
CA ARG A 23 -6.53 11.57 -8.19
C ARG A 23 -6.34 11.32 -9.67
N LEU A 24 -5.13 11.53 -10.15
CA LEU A 24 -4.78 11.31 -11.56
C LEU A 24 -3.49 10.50 -11.64
N GLU A 25 -3.40 9.62 -12.64
CA GLU A 25 -2.19 8.91 -13.00
C GLU A 25 -2.02 8.93 -14.52
N SER A 26 -0.80 9.20 -14.97
CA SER A 26 -0.46 9.11 -16.39
C SER A 26 -0.38 7.65 -16.81
N ASP A 27 -0.97 7.31 -17.95
CA ASP A 27 -0.89 5.95 -18.50
C ASP A 27 0.52 5.62 -19.02
N GLN A 28 1.37 6.64 -19.22
CA GLN A 28 2.75 6.48 -19.69
C GLN A 28 3.76 6.19 -18.58
N GLU A 29 3.55 6.75 -17.38
CA GLU A 29 4.44 6.59 -16.23
C GLU A 29 3.64 6.11 -15.03
N LYS A 30 3.45 4.79 -14.93
CA LYS A 30 2.78 4.20 -13.77
C LYS A 30 3.62 4.38 -12.52
N SER A 31 2.98 4.82 -11.46
CA SER A 31 3.57 4.89 -10.12
C SER A 31 4.01 3.50 -9.64
N ILE A 32 5.19 3.45 -9.05
CA ILE A 32 5.67 2.25 -8.33
C ILE A 32 5.56 2.40 -6.82
N LEU A 33 4.93 3.48 -6.37
CA LEU A 33 4.74 3.79 -4.95
C LEU A 33 4.06 2.62 -4.22
N GLY A 34 4.66 2.18 -3.13
CA GLY A 34 4.14 1.06 -2.34
C GLY A 34 4.56 -0.33 -2.81
N ASN A 35 5.07 -0.49 -4.03
CA ASN A 35 5.57 -1.77 -4.53
C ASN A 35 6.74 -2.28 -3.67
N ILE A 36 6.76 -3.58 -3.43
CA ILE A 36 7.82 -4.25 -2.67
C ILE A 36 8.70 -5.06 -3.61
N TYR A 37 10.00 -4.85 -3.50
CA TYR A 37 11.01 -5.51 -4.32
C TYR A 37 12.06 -6.22 -3.46
N THR A 38 12.74 -7.21 -4.02
CA THR A 38 14.05 -7.64 -3.56
C THR A 38 15.09 -6.75 -4.23
N GLY A 39 15.63 -5.78 -3.47
CA GLY A 39 16.64 -4.85 -3.96
C GLY A 39 18.04 -5.25 -3.55
N GLN A 40 19.05 -4.78 -4.28
CA GLN A 40 20.48 -4.98 -3.96
C GLN A 40 21.15 -3.65 -3.67
N VAL A 41 21.91 -3.62 -2.58
CA VAL A 41 22.74 -2.46 -2.21
C VAL A 41 23.87 -2.31 -3.21
N GLU A 42 23.88 -1.22 -3.96
CA GLU A 42 24.93 -0.89 -4.91
C GLU A 42 26.14 -0.26 -4.22
N ASN A 43 25.89 0.80 -3.43
CA ASN A 43 26.92 1.47 -2.65
C ASN A 43 26.32 2.19 -1.44
N ILE A 44 27.21 2.59 -0.52
CA ILE A 44 26.88 3.32 0.70
C ILE A 44 27.55 4.69 0.65
N ALA A 45 26.77 5.75 0.86
CA ALA A 45 27.19 7.15 0.92
C ALA A 45 27.04 7.67 2.36
N SER A 46 28.02 7.39 3.21
CA SER A 46 27.96 7.71 4.64
C SER A 46 27.87 9.21 4.92
N ASN A 47 28.42 10.04 4.03
CA ASN A 47 28.38 11.51 4.14
C ASN A 47 26.95 12.09 4.08
N ILE A 48 26.02 11.38 3.41
CA ILE A 48 24.61 11.77 3.34
C ILE A 48 23.70 10.79 4.09
N GLN A 49 24.26 9.89 4.90
CA GLN A 49 23.55 8.86 5.66
C GLN A 49 22.57 8.03 4.82
N ALA A 50 23.01 7.64 3.61
CA ALA A 50 22.19 6.90 2.66
C ALA A 50 22.95 5.74 2.02
N ALA A 51 22.20 4.79 1.50
CA ALA A 51 22.66 3.81 0.53
C ALA A 51 21.91 4.01 -0.78
N PHE A 52 22.48 3.56 -1.87
CA PHE A 52 21.78 3.42 -3.14
C PHE A 52 21.49 1.95 -3.36
N VAL A 53 20.21 1.65 -3.60
CA VAL A 53 19.70 0.30 -3.79
C VAL A 53 19.08 0.20 -5.17
N GLN A 54 19.46 -0.82 -5.92
CA GLN A 54 18.85 -1.15 -7.19
C GLN A 54 17.66 -2.09 -6.97
N ILE A 55 16.54 -1.80 -7.60
CA ILE A 55 15.31 -2.63 -7.58
C ILE A 55 15.02 -3.27 -8.95
N GLY A 56 15.92 -3.09 -9.90
CA GLY A 56 15.86 -3.60 -11.27
C GLY A 56 17.00 -3.02 -12.10
N PRO A 57 17.25 -3.56 -13.30
CA PRO A 57 18.27 -3.03 -14.20
C PRO A 57 18.08 -1.53 -14.45
N GLY A 58 19.07 -0.71 -14.04
CA GLY A 58 19.03 0.74 -14.19
C GLY A 58 18.04 1.48 -13.26
N LYS A 59 17.31 0.77 -12.40
CA LYS A 59 16.38 1.37 -11.44
C LYS A 59 17.03 1.58 -10.08
N ARG A 60 17.80 2.65 -9.98
CA ARG A 60 18.51 3.07 -8.76
C ARG A 60 17.59 3.89 -7.87
N CYS A 61 17.61 3.61 -6.57
CA CYS A 61 16.77 4.25 -5.56
C CYS A 61 17.59 4.74 -4.37
N TYR A 62 17.08 5.75 -3.69
CA TYR A 62 17.62 6.26 -2.44
C TYR A 62 17.10 5.45 -1.25
N TYR A 63 17.99 5.03 -0.35
CA TYR A 63 17.65 4.28 0.85
C TYR A 63 18.33 4.91 2.09
N PRO A 64 17.55 5.46 3.05
CA PRO A 64 18.12 6.02 4.29
C PRO A 64 18.79 4.95 5.13
N LEU A 65 20.03 5.18 5.61
CA LEU A 65 20.73 4.19 6.45
C LEU A 65 20.03 3.91 7.78
N ALA A 66 19.23 4.83 8.30
CA ALA A 66 18.40 4.62 9.48
C ALA A 66 17.40 3.45 9.31
N GLU A 67 16.98 3.17 8.07
CA GLU A 67 16.08 2.07 7.76
C GLU A 67 16.76 0.68 7.87
N ALA A 68 18.09 0.63 7.82
CA ALA A 68 18.84 -0.62 7.86
C ALA A 68 18.63 -1.43 9.15
N GLN A 69 18.27 -0.78 10.26
CA GLN A 69 17.95 -1.45 11.52
C GLN A 69 16.67 -2.31 11.43
N ARG A 70 15.80 -2.01 10.46
CA ARG A 70 14.52 -2.69 10.21
C ARG A 70 14.57 -3.60 8.99
N ALA A 71 15.75 -3.72 8.37
CA ALA A 71 15.90 -4.41 7.10
C ALA A 71 15.57 -5.90 7.21
N VAL A 72 14.72 -6.38 6.31
CA VAL A 72 14.45 -7.79 6.08
C VAL A 72 15.36 -8.26 4.96
N PHE A 73 16.46 -8.91 5.32
CA PHE A 73 17.42 -9.40 4.34
C PHE A 73 16.95 -10.69 3.67
N SER A 74 17.41 -10.92 2.43
CA SER A 74 17.18 -12.19 1.74
C SER A 74 17.85 -13.36 2.50
N ALA A 75 17.36 -14.58 2.29
CA ALA A 75 17.81 -15.77 3.03
C ALA A 75 19.29 -16.11 2.78
N GLY A 76 19.87 -15.61 1.69
CA GLY A 76 21.29 -15.85 1.33
C GLY A 76 22.32 -14.98 2.07
N ARG A 77 21.89 -13.99 2.86
CA ARG A 77 22.83 -13.10 3.56
C ARG A 77 23.64 -13.84 4.61
N LYS A 78 24.97 -13.72 4.54
CA LYS A 78 25.89 -14.28 5.53
C LYS A 78 26.20 -13.25 6.64
N GLY A 79 25.76 -13.55 7.87
CA GLY A 79 26.09 -12.79 9.09
C GLY A 79 25.15 -11.60 9.39
N ASN A 80 25.23 -11.14 10.65
CA ASN A 80 24.37 -10.08 11.23
C ASN A 80 25.14 -8.75 11.38
N GLY A 81 25.90 -8.35 10.38
CA GLY A 81 26.66 -7.09 10.42
C GLY A 81 25.87 -5.88 9.85
N PRO A 82 26.51 -4.69 9.82
CA PRO A 82 25.92 -3.52 9.17
C PRO A 82 25.66 -3.78 7.68
N LEU A 83 24.83 -2.92 7.07
CA LEU A 83 24.53 -2.96 5.63
C LEU A 83 25.82 -2.84 4.82
N ARG A 84 25.95 -3.61 3.74
CA ARG A 84 27.14 -3.66 2.86
C ARG A 84 26.71 -3.62 1.39
N PRO A 85 27.56 -3.11 0.49
CA PRO A 85 27.38 -3.32 -0.95
C PRO A 85 27.25 -4.81 -1.28
N GLY A 86 26.29 -5.14 -2.15
CA GLY A 86 25.94 -6.52 -2.51
C GLY A 86 24.90 -7.18 -1.59
N ASP A 87 24.56 -6.61 -0.44
CA ASP A 87 23.46 -7.13 0.39
C ASP A 87 22.14 -7.04 -0.37
N GLU A 88 21.34 -8.10 -0.25
CA GLU A 88 19.98 -8.15 -0.81
C GLU A 88 18.96 -8.07 0.33
N LEU A 89 17.93 -7.23 0.13
CA LEU A 89 16.91 -6.98 1.14
C LEU A 89 15.57 -6.65 0.52
N LEU A 90 14.49 -6.90 1.26
CA LEU A 90 13.15 -6.47 0.88
C LEU A 90 13.03 -4.97 1.15
N VAL A 91 12.57 -4.25 0.14
CA VAL A 91 12.37 -2.80 0.19
C VAL A 91 11.04 -2.43 -0.42
N GLN A 92 10.39 -1.43 0.15
CA GLN A 92 9.17 -0.84 -0.39
C GLN A 92 9.45 0.57 -0.90
N VAL A 93 8.87 0.91 -2.04
CA VAL A 93 8.94 2.29 -2.56
C VAL A 93 8.07 3.17 -1.68
N SER A 94 8.69 4.08 -0.94
CA SER A 94 8.00 5.02 -0.04
C SER A 94 7.71 6.37 -0.69
N ARG A 95 8.37 6.65 -1.83
CA ARG A 95 8.15 7.85 -2.64
C ARG A 95 8.64 7.60 -4.06
N ASP A 96 7.83 7.99 -5.04
CA ASP A 96 8.20 7.96 -6.44
C ASP A 96 9.34 8.93 -6.78
N ALA A 97 9.92 8.75 -7.95
CA ALA A 97 10.83 9.72 -8.52
C ALA A 97 10.14 11.08 -8.66
N MET A 98 10.85 12.11 -8.32
CA MET A 98 10.41 13.50 -8.56
C MET A 98 11.51 14.23 -9.30
N LYS A 99 11.19 15.38 -9.91
CA LYS A 99 12.15 16.19 -10.68
C LYS A 99 13.56 16.21 -10.03
N GLY A 100 14.52 15.51 -10.66
CA GLY A 100 15.91 15.43 -10.21
C GLY A 100 16.19 14.60 -8.95
N LYS A 101 15.18 13.85 -8.42
CA LYS A 101 15.35 13.00 -7.24
C LYS A 101 14.97 11.55 -7.56
N LEU A 102 15.80 10.62 -7.08
CA LEU A 102 15.53 9.20 -7.17
C LEU A 102 14.30 8.79 -6.34
N PRO A 103 13.61 7.68 -6.69
CA PRO A 103 12.63 7.07 -5.81
C PRO A 103 13.26 6.80 -4.44
N ALA A 104 12.48 6.91 -3.37
CA ALA A 104 12.93 6.57 -2.03
C ALA A 104 12.38 5.23 -1.59
N LEU A 105 13.19 4.48 -0.86
CA LEU A 105 12.85 3.17 -0.31
C LEU A 105 12.78 3.21 1.21
N THR A 106 12.03 2.26 1.77
CA THR A 106 11.95 1.97 3.20
C THR A 106 12.04 0.47 3.45
N SER A 107 12.57 0.09 4.60
CA SER A 107 12.48 -1.28 5.13
C SER A 107 11.30 -1.48 6.07
N ASN A 108 10.58 -0.42 6.39
CA ASN A 108 9.30 -0.51 7.09
C ASN A 108 8.21 -0.83 6.07
N LEU A 109 8.04 -2.11 5.74
CA LEU A 109 7.05 -2.55 4.78
C LEU A 109 5.65 -2.39 5.36
N ASN A 110 4.77 -1.71 4.63
CA ASN A 110 3.40 -1.43 5.02
C ASN A 110 2.43 -2.17 4.11
N PHE A 111 1.49 -2.87 4.72
CA PHE A 111 0.40 -3.59 4.06
C PHE A 111 -0.90 -2.89 4.45
N THR A 112 -1.41 -2.08 3.55
CA THR A 112 -2.54 -1.20 3.82
C THR A 112 -3.85 -1.84 3.41
N GLY A 113 -4.74 -2.03 4.39
CA GLY A 113 -6.14 -2.37 4.21
C GLY A 113 -7.05 -1.15 4.34
N ARG A 114 -8.34 -1.39 4.37
CA ARG A 114 -9.38 -0.37 4.59
C ARG A 114 -9.38 0.13 6.03
N TYR A 115 -9.29 -0.79 6.98
CA TYR A 115 -9.42 -0.56 8.42
C TYR A 115 -8.09 -0.61 9.15
N LEU A 116 -7.14 -1.39 8.66
CA LEU A 116 -5.87 -1.70 9.31
C LEU A 116 -4.68 -1.43 8.39
N VAL A 117 -3.52 -1.17 8.99
CA VAL A 117 -2.23 -1.27 8.31
C VAL A 117 -1.34 -2.19 9.14
N LEU A 118 -0.76 -3.22 8.51
CA LEU A 118 0.32 -3.98 9.12
C LEU A 118 1.67 -3.39 8.71
N THR A 119 2.64 -3.37 9.62
CA THR A 119 3.97 -2.80 9.39
C THR A 119 5.07 -3.68 9.96
N THR A 120 6.17 -3.89 9.21
CA THR A 120 7.28 -4.74 9.64
C THR A 120 8.27 -4.03 10.57
N GLY A 121 8.44 -2.73 10.40
CA GLY A 121 9.53 -1.99 11.06
C GLY A 121 9.23 -1.56 12.49
N ASP A 122 7.98 -1.24 12.80
CA ASP A 122 7.53 -0.91 14.15
C ASP A 122 6.43 -1.90 14.57
N LYS A 123 6.77 -2.75 15.52
CA LYS A 123 5.86 -3.79 16.02
C LYS A 123 4.87 -3.28 17.07
N LYS A 124 4.61 -1.97 17.12
CA LYS A 124 3.67 -1.37 18.04
C LYS A 124 2.23 -1.51 17.55
N PHE A 125 1.32 -1.42 18.52
CA PHE A 125 -0.10 -1.22 18.26
C PHE A 125 -0.39 0.28 18.29
N GLY A 126 -1.03 0.79 17.26
CA GLY A 126 -1.39 2.19 17.09
C GLY A 126 -2.84 2.36 16.67
N LEU A 127 -3.42 3.50 17.04
CA LEU A 127 -4.79 3.88 16.68
C LEU A 127 -4.76 5.28 16.08
N SER A 128 -5.51 5.52 15.01
CA SER A 128 -5.65 6.84 14.41
C SER A 128 -6.05 7.88 15.46
N SER A 129 -5.42 9.04 15.42
CA SER A 129 -5.74 10.15 16.32
C SER A 129 -7.14 10.73 16.10
N LYS A 130 -7.74 10.46 14.93
CA LYS A 130 -9.09 10.91 14.56
C LYS A 130 -10.21 10.04 15.14
N LEU A 131 -9.90 8.86 15.68
CA LEU A 131 -10.89 7.99 16.34
C LEU A 131 -11.32 8.59 17.69
N THR A 132 -12.61 8.46 18.01
CA THR A 132 -13.16 8.85 19.32
C THR A 132 -12.55 7.98 20.45
N GLN A 133 -12.66 8.39 21.69
CA GLN A 133 -12.19 7.59 22.84
C GLN A 133 -12.96 6.27 22.94
N GLU A 134 -14.24 6.28 22.65
CA GLU A 134 -15.10 5.10 22.65
C GLU A 134 -14.66 4.08 21.59
N ASP A 135 -14.45 4.54 20.33
CA ASP A 135 -13.94 3.69 19.24
C ASP A 135 -12.56 3.11 19.57
N ARG A 136 -11.67 3.95 20.10
CA ARG A 136 -10.32 3.51 20.48
C ARG A 136 -10.38 2.39 21.53
N HIS A 137 -11.26 2.50 22.53
CA HIS A 137 -11.45 1.47 23.56
C HIS A 137 -12.02 0.19 22.96
N ARG A 138 -13.07 0.31 22.15
CA ARG A 138 -13.74 -0.81 21.48
C ARG A 138 -12.77 -1.58 20.56
N LEU A 139 -12.11 -0.87 19.64
CA LEU A 139 -11.19 -1.45 18.66
C LEU A 139 -9.94 -2.05 19.32
N SER A 140 -9.42 -1.41 20.37
CA SER A 140 -8.33 -2.00 21.17
C SER A 140 -8.75 -3.31 21.82
N GLY A 141 -9.98 -3.39 22.33
CA GLY A 141 -10.51 -4.62 22.91
C GLY A 141 -10.62 -5.77 21.92
N TRP A 142 -11.03 -5.48 20.68
CA TRP A 142 -11.16 -6.50 19.62
C TRP A 142 -9.81 -7.04 19.13
N LEU A 143 -8.77 -6.20 19.14
CA LEU A 143 -7.43 -6.53 18.62
C LEU A 143 -6.43 -6.86 19.73
N LYS A 144 -6.88 -6.91 20.99
CA LYS A 144 -6.01 -7.07 22.16
C LYS A 144 -5.11 -8.33 22.06
N GLU A 145 -5.67 -9.45 21.69
CA GLU A 145 -4.93 -10.72 21.57
C GLU A 145 -3.75 -10.60 20.60
N GLU A 146 -3.97 -9.98 19.46
CA GLU A 146 -2.91 -9.76 18.45
C GLU A 146 -1.95 -8.65 18.87
N ALA A 147 -2.45 -7.59 19.51
CA ALA A 147 -1.65 -6.47 19.97
C ALA A 147 -0.67 -6.85 21.09
N ASP A 148 -1.08 -7.75 21.97
CA ASP A 148 -0.33 -8.16 23.18
C ASP A 148 0.52 -9.43 22.95
N ARG A 149 0.48 -10.04 21.76
CA ARG A 149 1.31 -11.23 21.46
C ARG A 149 2.78 -10.94 21.64
N PRO A 150 3.50 -11.72 22.44
CA PRO A 150 4.94 -11.51 22.70
C PRO A 150 5.81 -11.82 21.47
N ASP A 151 5.34 -12.72 20.60
CA ASP A 151 6.03 -13.21 19.40
C ASP A 151 5.56 -12.54 18.12
N LYS A 152 4.83 -11.40 18.21
CA LYS A 152 4.30 -10.72 17.04
C LYS A 152 5.42 -10.28 16.08
N GLU A 153 5.19 -10.53 14.82
CA GLU A 153 6.15 -10.23 13.76
C GLU A 153 5.94 -8.85 13.13
N PHE A 154 4.77 -8.25 13.32
CA PHE A 154 4.35 -6.98 12.73
C PHE A 154 3.68 -6.06 13.75
N GLY A 155 3.65 -4.78 13.46
CA GLY A 155 2.80 -3.81 14.14
C GLY A 155 1.43 -3.71 13.46
N ILE A 156 0.46 -3.20 14.19
CA ILE A 156 -0.91 -2.96 13.71
C ILE A 156 -1.26 -1.50 13.94
N ILE A 157 -1.68 -0.80 12.89
CA ILE A 157 -2.21 0.56 12.97
C ILE A 157 -3.67 0.51 12.55
N VAL A 158 -4.57 0.92 13.45
CA VAL A 158 -6.01 1.02 13.18
C VAL A 158 -6.30 2.36 12.54
N ARG A 159 -6.93 2.33 11.36
CA ARG A 159 -7.29 3.52 10.58
C ARG A 159 -8.61 4.12 11.06
N THR A 160 -8.89 5.34 10.63
CA THR A 160 -10.12 6.05 10.98
C THR A 160 -11.37 5.32 10.46
N ASN A 161 -11.27 4.71 9.28
CA ASN A 161 -12.37 3.96 8.66
C ASN A 161 -12.86 2.75 9.50
N ALA A 162 -12.08 2.34 10.51
CA ALA A 162 -12.48 1.26 11.43
C ALA A 162 -13.57 1.69 12.42
N ALA A 163 -13.91 2.98 12.51
CA ALA A 163 -14.92 3.49 13.44
C ALA A 163 -16.29 2.82 13.24
N ASP A 164 -16.70 2.65 11.97
CA ASP A 164 -18.02 2.11 11.64
C ASP A 164 -18.00 0.61 11.30
N ALA A 165 -16.82 -0.03 11.38
CA ALA A 165 -16.65 -1.44 11.06
C ALA A 165 -17.15 -2.35 12.18
N SER A 166 -17.68 -3.52 11.80
CA SER A 166 -17.96 -4.62 12.71
C SER A 166 -16.67 -5.33 13.13
N LYS A 167 -16.73 -6.10 14.22
CA LYS A 167 -15.61 -6.92 14.66
C LYS A 167 -15.21 -7.95 13.60
N GLU A 168 -16.19 -8.52 12.95
CA GLU A 168 -16.01 -9.56 11.92
C GLU A 168 -15.25 -8.99 10.72
N GLU A 169 -15.59 -7.79 10.26
CA GLU A 169 -14.90 -7.10 9.16
C GLU A 169 -13.43 -6.81 9.50
N ILE A 170 -13.18 -6.30 10.71
CA ILE A 170 -11.83 -6.01 11.21
C ILE A 170 -10.97 -7.27 11.26
N LEU A 171 -11.51 -8.37 11.81
CA LEU A 171 -10.77 -9.63 11.93
C LEU A 171 -10.57 -10.29 10.56
N LYS A 172 -11.54 -10.23 9.66
CA LYS A 172 -11.39 -10.70 8.27
C LYS A 172 -10.27 -9.97 7.55
N GLU A 173 -10.24 -8.63 7.64
CA GLU A 173 -9.17 -7.85 7.03
C GLU A 173 -7.81 -8.14 7.66
N LEU A 174 -7.75 -8.33 8.97
CA LEU A 174 -6.51 -8.70 9.66
C LEU A 174 -5.93 -10.01 9.11
N GLU A 175 -6.73 -11.04 8.93
CA GLU A 175 -6.28 -12.32 8.38
C GLU A 175 -5.82 -12.17 6.92
N TRP A 176 -6.52 -11.39 6.11
CA TRP A 176 -6.12 -11.08 4.75
C TRP A 176 -4.76 -10.35 4.71
N LEU A 177 -4.56 -9.34 5.55
CA LEU A 177 -3.30 -8.62 5.66
C LEU A 177 -2.15 -9.50 6.15
N LYS A 178 -2.41 -10.42 7.09
CA LYS A 178 -1.43 -11.44 7.53
C LYS A 178 -1.01 -12.33 6.36
N GLY A 179 -1.94 -12.74 5.51
CA GLY A 179 -1.64 -13.49 4.29
C GLY A 179 -0.72 -12.74 3.34
N ARG A 180 -0.98 -11.46 3.10
CA ARG A 180 -0.13 -10.57 2.28
C ARG A 180 1.25 -10.36 2.90
N TYR A 181 1.30 -10.12 4.21
CA TYR A 181 2.55 -10.04 4.96
C TYR A 181 3.38 -11.32 4.81
N HIS A 182 2.79 -12.47 5.06
CA HIS A 182 3.47 -13.76 4.95
C HIS A 182 4.01 -13.99 3.52
N LYS A 183 3.18 -13.75 2.51
CA LYS A 183 3.59 -13.86 1.11
C LYS A 183 4.76 -12.94 0.77
N ALA A 184 4.71 -11.68 1.18
CA ALA A 184 5.75 -10.71 0.85
C ALA A 184 7.02 -10.92 1.68
N VAL A 185 6.93 -11.12 2.99
CA VAL A 185 8.10 -11.17 3.88
C VAL A 185 8.72 -12.57 3.89
N VAL A 186 7.93 -13.62 4.07
CA VAL A 186 8.44 -14.98 4.19
C VAL A 186 8.87 -15.52 2.84
N GLN A 187 8.00 -15.44 1.83
CA GLN A 187 8.32 -15.94 0.48
C GLN A 187 9.27 -15.00 -0.25
N GLY A 188 9.14 -13.68 -0.08
CA GLY A 188 9.97 -12.67 -0.72
C GLY A 188 11.45 -12.79 -0.36
N ARG A 189 11.78 -13.22 0.88
CA ARG A 189 13.18 -13.47 1.29
C ARG A 189 13.91 -14.52 0.45
N ASN A 190 13.16 -15.40 -0.20
CA ASN A 190 13.70 -16.48 -1.06
C ASN A 190 13.61 -16.14 -2.56
N ARG A 191 13.14 -14.93 -2.91
CA ARG A 191 13.10 -14.47 -4.30
C ARG A 191 14.48 -14.05 -4.77
N THR A 192 14.68 -14.16 -6.07
CA THR A 192 15.90 -13.65 -6.73
C THR A 192 15.94 -12.14 -6.65
N CYS A 193 17.15 -11.59 -6.67
CA CYS A 193 17.36 -10.14 -6.73
C CYS A 193 16.57 -9.50 -7.88
N PHE A 194 16.08 -8.29 -7.66
CA PHE A 194 15.25 -7.50 -8.58
C PHE A 194 13.84 -8.04 -8.83
N SER A 195 13.39 -9.04 -8.07
CA SER A 195 12.01 -9.50 -8.15
C SER A 195 11.04 -8.46 -7.59
N LEU A 196 9.95 -8.19 -8.32
CA LEU A 196 8.73 -7.59 -7.77
C LEU A 196 8.07 -8.65 -6.87
N VAL A 197 8.06 -8.40 -5.57
CA VAL A 197 7.54 -9.32 -4.55
C VAL A 197 6.06 -9.10 -4.33
N LEU A 198 5.65 -7.84 -4.25
CA LEU A 198 4.26 -7.43 -4.10
C LEU A 198 4.03 -6.14 -4.89
N GLU A 199 3.05 -6.17 -5.76
CA GLU A 199 2.55 -4.99 -6.44
C GLU A 199 1.46 -4.32 -5.59
N THR A 200 1.53 -3.00 -5.50
CA THR A 200 0.48 -2.21 -4.82
C THR A 200 -0.77 -2.16 -5.70
N GLU A 201 -1.93 -2.09 -5.09
CA GLU A 201 -3.18 -1.85 -5.80
C GLU A 201 -3.08 -0.55 -6.59
N PRO A 202 -3.62 -0.50 -7.83
CA PRO A 202 -3.72 0.73 -8.60
C PRO A 202 -4.43 1.84 -7.81
N PHE A 203 -4.10 3.09 -8.10
CA PHE A 203 -4.61 4.24 -7.34
C PHE A 203 -6.15 4.33 -7.30
N TYR A 204 -6.84 3.87 -8.34
CA TYR A 204 -8.31 3.84 -8.38
C TYR A 204 -8.90 2.75 -7.45
N VAL A 205 -8.22 1.60 -7.30
CA VAL A 205 -8.60 0.59 -6.29
C VAL A 205 -8.33 1.14 -4.89
N ALA A 206 -7.17 1.80 -4.70
CA ALA A 206 -6.86 2.46 -3.45
C ALA A 206 -7.86 3.59 -3.12
N ALA A 207 -8.38 4.32 -4.13
CA ALA A 207 -9.44 5.31 -3.93
C ALA A 207 -10.73 4.67 -3.39
N VAL A 208 -11.16 3.54 -3.96
CA VAL A 208 -12.32 2.78 -3.46
C VAL A 208 -12.09 2.27 -2.04
N ARG A 209 -10.89 1.72 -1.75
CA ARG A 209 -10.50 1.26 -0.41
C ARG A 209 -10.55 2.39 0.63
N ASP A 210 -10.06 3.56 0.25
CA ASP A 210 -9.91 4.71 1.14
C ASP A 210 -11.19 5.56 1.24
N ALA A 211 -12.12 5.42 0.29
CA ALA A 211 -13.41 6.09 0.33
C ALA A 211 -14.15 5.77 1.64
N TYR A 212 -14.73 6.80 2.23
CA TYR A 212 -15.36 6.68 3.53
C TYR A 212 -16.55 5.70 3.49
N GLY A 213 -16.41 4.65 4.26
CA GLY A 213 -17.45 3.89 4.90
C GLY A 213 -18.59 3.33 4.07
N ARG A 214 -19.68 3.08 4.82
CA ARG A 214 -20.95 2.51 4.35
C ARG A 214 -21.79 3.52 3.55
N ASP A 215 -21.36 4.79 3.56
CA ASP A 215 -22.07 5.91 2.91
C ASP A 215 -21.69 6.07 1.43
N LEU A 216 -20.90 5.17 0.86
CA LEU A 216 -20.61 5.17 -0.56
C LEU A 216 -21.85 4.70 -1.33
N ASP A 217 -22.51 5.60 -2.07
CA ASP A 217 -23.73 5.30 -2.82
C ASP A 217 -23.46 4.45 -4.04
N GLU A 218 -22.47 4.84 -4.85
CA GLU A 218 -22.12 4.11 -6.06
C GLU A 218 -20.65 4.30 -6.44
N ILE A 219 -20.13 3.35 -7.21
CA ILE A 219 -18.82 3.37 -7.85
C ILE A 219 -19.06 3.29 -9.34
N ILE A 220 -18.62 4.28 -10.11
CA ILE A 220 -18.87 4.34 -11.54
C ILE A 220 -17.54 4.35 -12.29
N THR A 221 -17.43 3.56 -13.33
CA THR A 221 -16.29 3.60 -14.26
C THR A 221 -16.76 3.38 -15.69
N ASP A 222 -16.08 4.02 -16.65
CA ASP A 222 -16.26 3.88 -18.10
C ASP A 222 -15.17 3.02 -18.75
N VAL A 223 -14.24 2.45 -17.94
CA VAL A 223 -13.13 1.62 -18.41
C VAL A 223 -13.34 0.16 -17.96
N PRO A 224 -13.51 -0.79 -18.91
CA PRO A 224 -13.82 -2.19 -18.58
C PRO A 224 -12.75 -2.85 -17.69
N GLU A 225 -11.47 -2.61 -17.98
CA GLU A 225 -10.34 -3.19 -17.26
C GLU A 225 -10.33 -2.70 -15.79
N ILE A 226 -10.64 -1.42 -15.57
CA ILE A 226 -10.75 -0.84 -14.22
C ILE A 226 -11.91 -1.47 -13.47
N ARG A 227 -13.05 -1.69 -14.14
CA ARG A 227 -14.19 -2.36 -13.54
C ARG A 227 -13.83 -3.76 -13.03
N GLU A 228 -13.15 -4.55 -13.85
CA GLU A 228 -12.75 -5.91 -13.46
C GLU A 228 -11.76 -5.91 -12.28
N MET A 229 -10.82 -4.96 -12.25
CA MET A 229 -9.87 -4.84 -11.13
C MET A 229 -10.57 -4.41 -9.83
N ILE A 230 -11.49 -3.44 -9.90
CA ILE A 230 -12.30 -3.03 -8.73
C ILE A 230 -13.17 -4.20 -8.28
N LEU A 231 -13.82 -4.90 -9.20
CA LEU A 231 -14.67 -6.06 -8.89
C LEU A 231 -13.89 -7.15 -8.14
N GLY A 232 -12.70 -7.52 -8.65
CA GLY A 232 -11.84 -8.51 -8.00
C GLY A 232 -11.44 -8.09 -6.58
N TYR A 233 -11.09 -6.82 -6.38
CA TYR A 233 -10.81 -6.29 -5.04
C TYR A 233 -12.03 -6.37 -4.11
N LEU A 234 -13.21 -5.95 -4.59
CA LEU A 234 -14.43 -5.96 -3.79
C LEU A 234 -14.86 -7.40 -3.42
N GLU A 235 -14.69 -8.36 -4.34
CA GLU A 235 -14.98 -9.79 -4.05
C GLU A 235 -14.19 -10.34 -2.88
N GLU A 236 -12.94 -9.91 -2.77
CA GLU A 236 -12.04 -10.40 -1.72
C GLU A 236 -12.28 -9.70 -0.37
N ILE A 237 -12.49 -8.38 -0.38
CA ILE A 237 -12.44 -7.55 0.83
C ILE A 237 -13.81 -7.06 1.28
N SER A 238 -14.64 -6.56 0.36
CA SER A 238 -15.92 -5.89 0.65
C SER A 238 -17.02 -6.33 -0.32
N PRO A 239 -17.45 -7.60 -0.29
CA PRO A 239 -18.42 -8.14 -1.25
C PRO A 239 -19.75 -7.39 -1.27
N GLU A 240 -20.11 -6.74 -0.17
CA GLU A 240 -21.33 -5.93 -0.03
C GLU A 240 -21.33 -4.68 -0.93
N LEU A 241 -20.17 -4.19 -1.34
CA LEU A 241 -20.06 -3.03 -2.23
C LEU A 241 -20.14 -3.40 -3.72
N LYS A 242 -20.19 -4.67 -4.08
CA LYS A 242 -20.27 -5.12 -5.49
C LYS A 242 -21.49 -4.58 -6.20
N GLU A 243 -22.63 -4.55 -5.50
CA GLU A 243 -23.90 -4.05 -6.06
C GLU A 243 -23.86 -2.55 -6.35
N LYS A 244 -22.94 -1.82 -5.75
CA LYS A 244 -22.71 -0.38 -5.97
C LYS A 244 -21.80 -0.10 -7.16
N LEU A 245 -21.13 -1.12 -7.72
CA LEU A 245 -20.25 -0.96 -8.88
C LEU A 245 -21.04 -0.96 -10.18
N ARG A 246 -21.02 0.17 -10.87
CA ARG A 246 -21.71 0.38 -12.15
C ARG A 246 -20.70 0.64 -13.28
N PHE A 247 -21.04 0.13 -14.45
CA PHE A 247 -20.32 0.42 -15.68
C PHE A 247 -21.09 1.45 -16.50
N TYR A 248 -20.43 2.56 -16.84
CA TYR A 248 -20.98 3.61 -17.65
C TYR A 248 -20.81 3.29 -19.15
N GLN A 249 -21.92 3.28 -19.90
CA GLN A 249 -21.95 2.85 -21.29
C GLN A 249 -22.47 3.89 -22.28
N ASP A 250 -22.72 5.12 -21.85
CA ASP A 250 -23.19 6.15 -22.77
C ASP A 250 -22.10 6.52 -23.76
N LYS A 251 -22.40 6.34 -25.06
CA LYS A 251 -21.46 6.62 -26.15
C LYS A 251 -21.48 8.10 -26.60
N LEU A 252 -22.47 8.84 -26.21
CA LEU A 252 -22.67 10.24 -26.64
C LEU A 252 -22.16 11.25 -25.61
N LEU A 253 -22.23 10.89 -24.34
CA LEU A 253 -21.78 11.75 -23.25
C LEU A 253 -20.62 11.07 -22.51
N PRO A 254 -19.51 11.76 -22.25
CA PRO A 254 -18.48 11.24 -21.36
C PRO A 254 -19.04 11.12 -19.93
N LEU A 255 -18.47 10.21 -19.14
CA LEU A 255 -18.83 10.02 -17.74
C LEU A 255 -18.73 11.33 -16.95
N TYR A 256 -17.81 12.19 -17.36
CA TYR A 256 -17.58 13.49 -16.74
C TYR A 256 -17.36 14.57 -17.81
N LYS A 257 -18.01 15.74 -17.63
CA LYS A 257 -17.85 16.95 -18.46
C LYS A 257 -17.08 18.03 -17.73
#